data_dc0ab82538b2a0d23db9b62895aced76
#
_entry.id   dc0ab82538b2a0d23db9b62895aced76
#
_cell.length_a   1.000
_cell.length_b   1.000
_cell.length_c   1.000
_cell.angle_alpha   90.00
_cell.angle_beta   90.00
_cell.angle_gamma   90.00
#
_symmetry.space_group_name_H-M   'P 1'
#
loop_
_entity.id
_entity.type
_entity.pdbx_description
1 polymer ?
#
loop_
_entity_poly.entity_id
_entity_poly.type
_entity_poly.pdbx_seq_one_letter_code
_entity_poly.pdbx_strand_id
1 'polypeptide(L)'
;MTRPASPLTRSPRRDVELWYSRCGAATASAIAIRQGWLQAEFARGGTLLRSLRESDDGAIRDAHYHHQLSGFFREGGNIPPIWARSNGAETAVVGITWLDEYQGIFSRADGAVRDIGQLAGKRLALPLNRNLIDFQRGAALHGFVTALRLAGAKAEDAQFVDVLPTFRADEAAPRASDGETPTRGARGNRSAEIDALLEGRVDAIFVRFARGTRLARDPRFHQVINLNQQPDPLTRVNNGTPRPVTVDRLFLERHPELVARYLAVLLRTAAWAEGHPAEVLELLASEGGGANVDEVLDSHGPNVHRSFQPKLTSGYIQGLDVQKNFLRDFKFLGADFDTQTWVVHEPLAEAERLVRAEPEIFELPSQPLPGRKHGKPSAADGARKRSATIA
;
A
#
# COMPACT_ATOMS: atom_id res chain seq x y z
N MET A 1 57.87 -26.64 29.58
CA MET A 1 57.59 -25.41 28.82
C MET A 1 56.29 -25.65 28.05
N THR A 2 55.20 -25.22 28.63
CA THR A 2 53.85 -25.31 28.08
C THR A 2 53.53 -24.02 27.31
N ARG A 3 53.23 -24.15 26.02
CA ARG A 3 52.85 -23.07 25.10
C ARG A 3 51.46 -22.56 25.47
N PRO A 4 51.25 -21.25 25.61
CA PRO A 4 49.91 -20.73 25.87
C PRO A 4 49.04 -20.86 24.63
N ALA A 5 47.80 -21.32 24.81
CA ALA A 5 46.76 -21.40 23.77
C ALA A 5 46.43 -19.99 23.28
N SER A 6 46.49 -19.77 21.97
CA SER A 6 46.03 -18.55 21.31
C SER A 6 44.53 -18.33 21.55
N PRO A 7 44.08 -17.12 21.85
CA PRO A 7 42.67 -16.84 21.96
C PRO A 7 42.00 -17.02 20.60
N LEU A 8 40.92 -17.80 20.59
CA LEU A 8 40.00 -17.94 19.44
C LEU A 8 39.49 -16.55 19.07
N THR A 9 40.00 -16.00 17.99
CA THR A 9 39.43 -14.80 17.36
C THR A 9 38.03 -15.12 16.94
N ARG A 10 37.07 -14.57 17.66
CA ARG A 10 35.66 -14.53 17.25
C ARG A 10 35.62 -13.92 15.86
N SER A 11 35.23 -14.71 14.84
CA SER A 11 34.89 -14.18 13.51
C SER A 11 33.96 -12.98 13.68
N PRO A 12 34.16 -11.88 12.94
CA PRO A 12 33.23 -10.76 13.01
C PRO A 12 31.84 -11.29 12.64
N ARG A 13 30.86 -11.13 13.55
CA ARG A 13 29.49 -11.33 13.22
C ARG A 13 29.22 -10.47 11.99
N ARG A 14 28.90 -11.07 10.85
CA ARG A 14 28.34 -10.32 9.72
C ARG A 14 27.09 -9.66 10.27
N ASP A 15 27.06 -8.34 10.28
CA ASP A 15 25.90 -7.59 10.69
C ASP A 15 24.72 -8.07 9.82
N VAL A 16 23.65 -8.52 10.47
CA VAL A 16 22.45 -8.94 9.76
C VAL A 16 21.76 -7.69 9.24
N GLU A 17 21.51 -7.65 7.95
CA GLU A 17 20.78 -6.55 7.32
C GLU A 17 19.32 -6.93 7.11
N LEU A 18 18.42 -6.04 7.54
CA LEU A 18 16.98 -6.09 7.23
C LEU A 18 16.64 -5.01 6.23
N TRP A 19 15.81 -5.36 5.29
CA TRP A 19 15.32 -4.45 4.28
C TRP A 19 13.81 -4.29 4.40
N TYR A 20 13.31 -3.09 4.15
CA TYR A 20 11.88 -2.83 4.09
C TYR A 20 11.51 -1.99 2.87
N SER A 21 10.28 -2.16 2.39
CA SER A 21 9.72 -1.25 1.39
C SER A 21 8.63 -0.37 2.00
N ARG A 22 8.56 0.87 1.53
CA ARG A 22 7.44 1.78 1.79
C ARG A 22 6.62 1.88 0.52
N CYS A 23 5.39 1.39 0.55
CA CYS A 23 4.54 1.43 -0.64
C CYS A 23 3.52 2.59 -0.63
N GLY A 24 3.72 3.63 0.16
CA GLY A 24 2.81 4.77 0.25
C GLY A 24 1.38 4.41 0.70
N ALA A 25 1.20 3.17 1.17
CA ALA A 25 -0.06 2.67 1.66
C ALA A 25 -0.16 2.84 3.18
N ALA A 26 -1.37 2.99 3.69
CA ALA A 26 -1.64 2.99 5.12
C ALA A 26 -1.33 1.61 5.71
N THR A 27 -0.21 1.47 6.43
CA THR A 27 0.26 0.20 7.01
C THR A 27 0.83 0.43 8.41
N ALA A 28 0.84 -0.63 9.24
CA ALA A 28 1.48 -0.59 10.56
C ALA A 28 2.99 -0.31 10.41
N SER A 29 3.64 -0.93 9.43
CA SER A 29 5.06 -0.70 9.17
C SER A 29 5.38 0.75 8.75
N ALA A 30 4.50 1.40 7.96
CA ALA A 30 4.68 2.81 7.59
C ALA A 30 4.63 3.72 8.82
N ILE A 31 3.70 3.48 9.74
CA ILE A 31 3.60 4.21 11.02
C ILE A 31 4.85 3.95 11.86
N ALA A 32 5.24 2.68 12.06
CA ALA A 32 6.41 2.30 12.87
C ALA A 32 7.72 2.89 12.33
N ILE A 33 7.90 2.92 11.01
CA ILE A 33 9.07 3.54 10.36
C ILE A 33 9.05 5.06 10.58
N ARG A 34 7.89 5.69 10.41
CA ARG A 34 7.76 7.14 10.55
C ARG A 34 8.05 7.61 11.97
N GLN A 35 7.64 6.82 12.95
CA GLN A 35 7.91 7.06 14.37
C GLN A 35 9.33 6.62 14.81
N GLY A 36 10.11 5.98 13.92
CA GLY A 36 11.46 5.49 14.24
C GLY A 36 11.49 4.22 15.10
N TRP A 37 10.34 3.57 15.33
CA TRP A 37 10.24 2.42 16.24
C TRP A 37 10.92 1.17 15.70
N LEU A 38 10.79 0.88 14.41
CA LEU A 38 11.53 -0.22 13.78
C LEU A 38 13.04 0.00 13.84
N GLN A 39 13.50 1.20 13.57
CA GLN A 39 14.93 1.56 13.65
C GLN A 39 15.44 1.38 15.08
N ALA A 40 14.70 1.86 16.08
CA ALA A 40 15.08 1.75 17.48
C ALA A 40 15.14 0.30 17.97
N GLU A 41 14.17 -0.55 17.58
CA GLU A 41 14.17 -1.97 17.93
C GLU A 41 15.41 -2.70 17.42
N PHE A 42 15.71 -2.53 16.13
CA PHE A 42 16.81 -3.28 15.51
C PHE A 42 18.20 -2.72 15.85
N ALA A 43 18.32 -1.41 16.10
CA ALA A 43 19.58 -0.80 16.55
C ALA A 43 20.07 -1.37 17.89
N ARG A 44 19.16 -1.73 18.81
CA ARG A 44 19.51 -2.37 20.10
C ARG A 44 20.21 -3.72 19.92
N GLY A 45 19.84 -4.48 18.87
CA GLY A 45 20.41 -5.78 18.55
C GLY A 45 21.65 -5.72 17.64
N GLY A 46 22.10 -4.52 17.23
CA GLY A 46 23.19 -4.36 16.26
C GLY A 46 22.79 -4.80 14.84
N THR A 47 21.50 -4.86 14.53
CA THR A 47 20.95 -5.21 13.22
C THR A 47 20.71 -3.93 12.42
N LEU A 48 21.17 -3.89 11.17
CA LEU A 48 20.94 -2.75 10.29
C LEU A 48 19.58 -2.87 9.60
N LEU A 49 18.74 -1.84 9.72
CA LEU A 49 17.47 -1.73 9.02
C LEU A 49 17.59 -0.71 7.90
N ARG A 50 17.37 -1.14 6.65
CA ARG A 50 17.54 -0.32 5.44
C ARG A 50 16.27 -0.22 4.62
N SER A 51 16.07 0.92 3.99
CA SER A 51 15.00 1.15 3.03
C SER A 51 15.44 0.75 1.62
N LEU A 52 14.61 0.03 0.86
CA LEU A 52 14.88 -0.23 -0.56
C LEU A 52 15.08 1.07 -1.36
N ARG A 53 14.36 2.14 -1.00
CA ARG A 53 14.43 3.44 -1.69
C ARG A 53 15.76 4.14 -1.54
N GLU A 54 16.48 3.88 -0.44
CA GLU A 54 17.78 4.50 -0.14
C GLU A 54 18.95 3.77 -0.80
N SER A 55 18.69 2.64 -1.46
CA SER A 55 19.70 1.89 -2.18
C SER A 55 19.97 2.52 -3.55
N ASP A 56 21.25 2.69 -3.88
CA ASP A 56 21.69 3.09 -5.23
C ASP A 56 21.59 1.92 -6.22
N ASP A 57 21.52 0.67 -5.73
CA ASP A 57 21.37 -0.52 -6.56
C ASP A 57 19.93 -0.70 -7.04
N GLY A 58 19.74 -0.70 -8.37
CA GLY A 58 18.44 -0.92 -9.00
C GLY A 58 17.84 -2.30 -8.70
N ALA A 59 18.67 -3.35 -8.62
CA ALA A 59 18.19 -4.69 -8.31
C ALA A 59 17.63 -4.80 -6.89
N ILE A 60 18.23 -4.09 -5.93
CA ILE A 60 17.68 -3.99 -4.56
C ILE A 60 16.34 -3.27 -4.58
N ARG A 61 16.22 -2.15 -5.30
CA ARG A 61 14.94 -1.42 -5.41
C ARG A 61 13.84 -2.26 -6.05
N ASP A 62 14.17 -3.06 -7.07
CA ASP A 62 13.24 -3.93 -7.79
C ASP A 62 12.77 -5.13 -6.94
N ALA A 63 13.43 -5.40 -5.80
CA ALA A 63 12.96 -6.38 -4.82
C ALA A 63 11.54 -6.07 -4.30
N HIS A 64 11.10 -4.82 -4.38
CA HIS A 64 9.71 -4.45 -4.12
C HIS A 64 8.69 -5.28 -4.92
N TYR A 65 9.06 -5.70 -6.12
CA TYR A 65 8.21 -6.49 -7.03
C TYR A 65 8.57 -7.98 -7.02
N HIS A 66 9.85 -8.32 -7.18
CA HIS A 66 10.29 -9.71 -7.35
C HIS A 66 10.54 -10.45 -6.02
N HIS A 67 10.69 -9.72 -4.90
CA HIS A 67 10.87 -10.25 -3.53
C HIS A 67 12.10 -11.18 -3.34
N GLN A 68 13.07 -11.14 -4.24
CA GLN A 68 14.28 -11.98 -4.18
C GLN A 68 15.43 -11.23 -3.49
N LEU A 69 15.19 -10.80 -2.26
CA LEU A 69 16.19 -10.13 -1.42
C LEU A 69 16.12 -10.72 0.00
N SER A 70 17.25 -11.22 0.50
CA SER A 70 17.30 -11.78 1.84
C SER A 70 17.05 -10.73 2.91
N GLY A 71 16.29 -11.08 3.95
CA GLY A 71 15.92 -10.16 5.03
C GLY A 71 14.95 -9.07 4.62
N PHE A 72 14.27 -9.20 3.48
CA PHE A 72 13.32 -8.21 2.99
C PHE A 72 11.92 -8.41 3.56
N PHE A 73 11.43 -7.38 4.23
CA PHE A 73 10.06 -7.29 4.74
C PHE A 73 9.22 -6.35 3.88
N ARG A 74 8.03 -6.79 3.54
CA ARG A 74 7.06 -5.97 2.82
C ARG A 74 5.68 -6.07 3.44
N GLU A 75 5.08 -4.93 3.75
CA GLU A 75 3.66 -4.79 4.06
C GLU A 75 3.02 -3.87 3.04
N GLY A 76 1.91 -4.28 2.42
CA GLY A 76 1.25 -3.46 1.42
C GLY A 76 0.34 -4.24 0.49
N GLY A 77 0.08 -3.69 -0.70
CA GLY A 77 -0.82 -4.32 -1.67
C GLY A 77 -0.45 -5.77 -1.98
N ASN A 78 -1.46 -6.60 -2.19
CA ASN A 78 -1.31 -8.07 -2.27
C ASN A 78 -0.92 -8.59 -3.67
N ILE A 79 -1.20 -7.85 -4.74
CA ILE A 79 -0.89 -8.31 -6.10
C ILE A 79 0.61 -8.57 -6.32
N PRO A 80 1.55 -7.66 -5.96
CA PRO A 80 2.97 -7.93 -6.16
C PRO A 80 3.49 -9.16 -5.43
N PRO A 81 3.24 -9.40 -4.13
CA PRO A 81 3.75 -10.58 -3.45
C PRO A 81 3.10 -11.88 -3.94
N ILE A 82 1.81 -11.87 -4.32
CA ILE A 82 1.15 -13.03 -4.95
C ILE A 82 1.82 -13.36 -6.29
N TRP A 83 2.06 -12.34 -7.12
CA TRP A 83 2.76 -12.51 -8.39
C TRP A 83 4.19 -13.03 -8.20
N ALA A 84 4.95 -12.43 -7.26
CA ALA A 84 6.31 -12.86 -6.98
C ALA A 84 6.35 -14.34 -6.54
N ARG A 85 5.45 -14.76 -5.65
CA ARG A 85 5.32 -16.16 -5.20
C ARG A 85 5.01 -17.10 -6.37
N SER A 86 4.09 -16.72 -7.26
CA SER A 86 3.72 -17.49 -8.44
C SER A 86 4.86 -17.62 -9.46
N ASN A 87 5.86 -16.74 -9.40
CA ASN A 87 7.06 -16.76 -10.25
C ASN A 87 8.30 -17.26 -9.50
N GLY A 88 8.11 -18.02 -8.42
CA GLY A 88 9.17 -18.76 -7.73
C GLY A 88 9.88 -17.98 -6.61
N ALA A 89 9.39 -16.80 -6.19
CA ALA A 89 9.96 -16.16 -5.02
C ALA A 89 9.63 -16.95 -3.75
N GLU A 90 10.68 -17.40 -3.05
CA GLU A 90 10.56 -18.15 -1.81
C GLU A 90 10.29 -17.21 -0.63
N THR A 91 9.01 -16.83 -0.48
CA THR A 91 8.53 -15.95 0.58
C THR A 91 7.56 -16.65 1.51
N ALA A 92 7.33 -16.08 2.68
CA ALA A 92 6.29 -16.48 3.63
C ALA A 92 5.42 -15.27 3.99
N VAL A 93 4.12 -15.48 4.15
CA VAL A 93 3.19 -14.53 4.79
C VAL A 93 3.20 -14.80 6.28
N VAL A 94 3.62 -13.81 7.06
CA VAL A 94 3.75 -13.89 8.51
C VAL A 94 2.76 -13.02 9.28
N GLY A 95 1.92 -12.29 8.56
CA GLY A 95 0.84 -11.46 9.09
C GLY A 95 0.00 -10.90 7.95
N ILE A 96 -1.23 -10.55 8.24
CA ILE A 96 -2.16 -9.91 7.29
C ILE A 96 -2.91 -8.81 8.03
N THR A 97 -2.94 -7.60 7.48
CA THR A 97 -3.82 -6.53 7.95
C THR A 97 -5.02 -6.40 7.03
N TRP A 98 -6.19 -6.12 7.61
CA TRP A 98 -7.41 -5.87 6.84
C TRP A 98 -7.77 -4.40 6.97
N LEU A 99 -7.48 -3.66 5.95
CA LEU A 99 -7.77 -2.24 5.89
C LEU A 99 -8.56 -1.95 4.62
N ASP A 100 -9.81 -1.58 4.81
CA ASP A 100 -10.70 -1.20 3.72
C ASP A 100 -10.26 0.14 3.11
N GLU A 101 -10.45 0.27 1.81
CA GLU A 101 -10.10 1.47 1.07
C GLU A 101 -11.16 1.81 0.02
N TYR A 102 -11.29 3.09 -0.29
CA TYR A 102 -12.22 3.55 -1.32
C TYR A 102 -11.89 2.90 -2.68
N GLN A 103 -12.90 2.33 -3.33
CA GLN A 103 -12.83 1.64 -4.61
C GLN A 103 -14.05 2.01 -5.46
N GLY A 104 -13.93 3.07 -6.27
CA GLY A 104 -15.04 3.59 -7.06
C GLY A 104 -14.96 3.24 -8.53
N ILE A 105 -16.10 2.90 -9.14
CA ILE A 105 -16.27 2.94 -10.58
C ILE A 105 -17.01 4.22 -10.93
N PHE A 106 -16.49 4.94 -11.91
CA PHE A 106 -17.01 6.23 -12.35
C PHE A 106 -17.29 6.26 -13.84
N SER A 107 -18.37 6.91 -14.20
CA SER A 107 -18.73 7.30 -15.56
C SER A 107 -18.76 8.83 -15.67
N ARG A 108 -18.98 9.36 -16.87
CA ARG A 108 -19.29 10.79 -17.05
C ARG A 108 -20.66 11.12 -16.46
N ALA A 109 -20.80 12.33 -15.91
CA ALA A 109 -22.07 12.80 -15.36
C ALA A 109 -23.18 12.94 -16.42
N ASP A 110 -22.83 13.15 -17.69
CA ASP A 110 -23.74 13.18 -18.83
C ASP A 110 -23.77 11.84 -19.62
N GLY A 111 -23.05 10.81 -19.15
CA GLY A 111 -22.94 9.52 -19.80
C GLY A 111 -24.15 8.61 -19.54
N ALA A 112 -24.18 7.48 -20.26
CA ALA A 112 -25.29 6.51 -20.20
C ALA A 112 -25.16 5.49 -19.04
N VAL A 113 -23.99 5.38 -18.38
CA VAL A 113 -23.76 4.42 -17.30
C VAL A 113 -24.09 5.08 -15.97
N ARG A 114 -25.17 4.63 -15.31
CA ARG A 114 -25.67 5.18 -14.03
C ARG A 114 -25.61 4.19 -12.89
N ASP A 115 -25.62 2.90 -13.20
CA ASP A 115 -25.56 1.80 -12.25
C ASP A 115 -24.78 0.63 -12.83
N ILE A 116 -24.50 -0.37 -11.98
CA ILE A 116 -23.68 -1.53 -12.37
C ILE A 116 -24.32 -2.39 -13.43
N GLY A 117 -25.65 -2.41 -13.53
CA GLY A 117 -26.39 -3.19 -14.55
C GLY A 117 -26.13 -2.67 -15.97
N GLN A 118 -25.66 -1.44 -16.10
CA GLN A 118 -25.35 -0.81 -17.38
C GLN A 118 -23.88 -0.96 -17.81
N LEU A 119 -23.05 -1.67 -17.04
CA LEU A 119 -21.64 -1.91 -17.39
C LEU A 119 -21.48 -2.93 -18.52
N ALA A 120 -22.42 -3.86 -18.67
CA ALA A 120 -22.42 -4.80 -19.79
C ALA A 120 -22.49 -4.07 -21.15
N GLY A 121 -21.69 -4.49 -22.10
CA GLY A 121 -21.56 -3.87 -23.43
C GLY A 121 -20.78 -2.56 -23.47
N LYS A 122 -20.22 -2.10 -22.32
CA LYS A 122 -19.48 -0.83 -22.22
C LYS A 122 -17.99 -1.02 -22.33
N ARG A 123 -17.31 0.08 -22.69
CA ARG A 123 -15.85 0.19 -22.78
C ARG A 123 -15.31 0.58 -21.38
N LEU A 124 -14.63 -0.37 -20.74
CA LEU A 124 -14.10 -0.23 -19.40
C LEU A 124 -12.58 -0.02 -19.47
N ALA A 125 -12.08 1.05 -18.86
CA ALA A 125 -10.66 1.41 -18.96
C ALA A 125 -9.76 0.47 -18.13
N LEU A 126 -8.73 -0.08 -18.74
CA LEU A 126 -7.66 -0.76 -18.03
C LEU A 126 -6.35 0.01 -18.22
N PRO A 127 -5.69 0.46 -17.14
CA PRO A 127 -4.36 1.04 -17.25
C PRO A 127 -3.38 0.01 -17.83
N LEU A 128 -2.42 0.46 -18.60
CA LEU A 128 -1.37 -0.38 -19.16
C LEU A 128 0.00 0.22 -18.82
N ASN A 129 0.63 -0.29 -17.77
CA ASN A 129 1.94 0.14 -17.29
C ASN A 129 3.01 -0.89 -17.66
N ARG A 130 4.27 -0.43 -17.79
CA ARG A 130 5.42 -1.28 -18.12
C ARG A 130 6.18 -1.75 -16.87
N ASN A 131 5.47 -2.13 -15.82
CA ASN A 131 6.06 -2.69 -14.61
C ASN A 131 6.21 -4.21 -14.74
N LEU A 132 7.05 -4.84 -13.90
CA LEU A 132 7.18 -6.30 -13.81
C LEU A 132 5.82 -6.98 -13.57
N ILE A 133 4.99 -6.38 -12.72
CA ILE A 133 3.58 -6.70 -12.55
C ILE A 133 2.76 -5.42 -12.61
N ASP A 134 1.83 -5.35 -13.54
CA ASP A 134 0.88 -4.22 -13.61
C ASP A 134 -0.24 -4.41 -12.59
N PHE A 135 0.08 -4.11 -11.32
CA PHE A 135 -0.87 -4.20 -10.22
C PHE A 135 -2.03 -3.21 -10.34
N GLN A 136 -1.86 -2.10 -11.05
CA GLN A 136 -2.94 -1.14 -11.28
C GLN A 136 -3.96 -1.71 -12.26
N ARG A 137 -3.50 -2.36 -13.33
CA ARG A 137 -4.35 -3.09 -14.27
C ARG A 137 -5.08 -4.23 -13.57
N GLY A 138 -4.37 -5.03 -12.78
CA GLY A 138 -4.97 -6.10 -12.00
C GLY A 138 -6.05 -5.60 -11.04
N ALA A 139 -5.80 -4.48 -10.36
CA ALA A 139 -6.77 -3.88 -9.45
C ALA A 139 -8.00 -3.32 -10.19
N ALA A 140 -7.83 -2.65 -11.31
CA ALA A 140 -8.93 -2.10 -12.10
C ALA A 140 -9.80 -3.23 -12.68
N LEU A 141 -9.16 -4.24 -13.25
CA LEU A 141 -9.87 -5.41 -13.79
C LEU A 141 -10.66 -6.13 -12.70
N HIS A 142 -10.06 -6.35 -11.51
CA HIS A 142 -10.77 -6.97 -10.38
C HIS A 142 -11.99 -6.15 -9.95
N GLY A 143 -11.84 -4.82 -9.84
CA GLY A 143 -12.96 -3.94 -9.49
C GLY A 143 -14.10 -4.01 -10.50
N PHE A 144 -13.81 -3.98 -11.79
CA PHE A 144 -14.82 -4.12 -12.84
C PHE A 144 -15.49 -5.50 -12.84
N VAL A 145 -14.71 -6.57 -12.76
CA VAL A 145 -15.27 -7.94 -12.74
C VAL A 145 -16.14 -8.16 -11.51
N THR A 146 -15.77 -7.59 -10.36
CA THR A 146 -16.61 -7.63 -9.15
C THR A 146 -17.93 -6.90 -9.38
N ALA A 147 -17.91 -5.70 -9.95
CA ALA A 147 -19.12 -4.94 -10.23
C ALA A 147 -20.03 -5.64 -11.26
N LEU A 148 -19.45 -6.21 -12.33
CA LEU A 148 -20.20 -7.00 -13.31
C LEU A 148 -20.86 -8.22 -12.65
N ARG A 149 -20.13 -8.97 -11.81
CA ARG A 149 -20.70 -10.12 -11.07
C ARG A 149 -21.85 -9.71 -10.15
N LEU A 150 -21.73 -8.58 -9.45
CA LEU A 150 -22.81 -8.04 -8.63
C LEU A 150 -24.05 -7.69 -9.45
N ALA A 151 -23.88 -7.33 -10.73
CA ALA A 151 -24.96 -7.08 -11.68
C ALA A 151 -25.46 -8.37 -12.38
N GLY A 152 -24.92 -9.55 -12.05
CA GLY A 152 -25.28 -10.81 -12.72
C GLY A 152 -24.64 -10.99 -14.11
N ALA A 153 -23.67 -10.16 -14.48
CA ALA A 153 -22.93 -10.21 -15.75
C ALA A 153 -21.53 -10.85 -15.58
N LYS A 154 -20.92 -11.19 -16.71
CA LYS A 154 -19.57 -11.77 -16.79
C LYS A 154 -18.58 -10.75 -17.33
N ALA A 155 -17.28 -11.06 -17.18
CA ALA A 155 -16.22 -10.21 -17.72
C ALA A 155 -16.31 -10.06 -19.26
N GLU A 156 -16.71 -11.13 -19.95
CA GLU A 156 -16.85 -11.19 -21.40
C GLU A 156 -17.98 -10.31 -21.93
N ASP A 157 -18.91 -9.91 -21.07
CA ASP A 157 -20.03 -9.05 -21.43
C ASP A 157 -19.61 -7.56 -21.56
N ALA A 158 -18.36 -7.20 -21.23
CA ALA A 158 -17.84 -5.85 -21.35
C ALA A 158 -16.62 -5.78 -22.28
N GLN A 159 -16.29 -4.58 -22.77
CA GLN A 159 -15.09 -4.33 -23.57
C GLN A 159 -14.02 -3.68 -22.69
N PHE A 160 -12.92 -4.39 -22.43
CA PHE A 160 -11.77 -3.81 -21.73
C PHE A 160 -10.88 -3.07 -22.72
N VAL A 161 -10.65 -1.78 -22.47
CA VAL A 161 -9.90 -0.87 -23.33
C VAL A 161 -8.59 -0.49 -22.62
N ASP A 162 -7.46 -0.78 -23.27
CA ASP A 162 -6.16 -0.41 -22.77
C ASP A 162 -5.95 1.10 -22.83
N VAL A 163 -5.56 1.67 -21.69
CA VAL A 163 -5.25 3.10 -21.54
C VAL A 163 -3.78 3.25 -21.17
N LEU A 164 -3.00 3.78 -22.09
CA LEU A 164 -1.58 4.05 -21.89
C LEU A 164 -1.38 5.29 -21.03
N PRO A 165 -0.37 5.31 -20.14
CA PRO A 165 0.00 6.51 -19.42
C PRO A 165 0.35 7.64 -20.40
N THR A 166 -0.21 8.82 -20.17
CA THR A 166 0.19 10.02 -20.92
C THR A 166 1.43 10.62 -20.27
N PHE A 167 2.59 10.42 -20.88
CA PHE A 167 3.82 11.13 -20.52
C PHE A 167 3.85 12.46 -21.27
N ARG A 168 4.06 13.56 -20.55
CA ARG A 168 4.47 14.81 -21.21
C ARG A 168 5.95 14.69 -21.57
N ALA A 169 6.32 15.25 -22.71
CA ALA A 169 7.70 15.22 -23.24
C ALA A 169 8.74 15.88 -22.28
N ASP A 170 8.28 16.69 -21.33
CA ASP A 170 9.08 17.36 -20.31
C ASP A 170 9.14 16.61 -18.96
N GLU A 171 8.39 15.52 -18.82
CA GLU A 171 8.44 14.66 -17.65
C GLU A 171 9.38 13.49 -17.94
N ALA A 172 10.55 13.50 -17.29
CA ALA A 172 11.41 12.31 -17.29
C ALA A 172 10.59 11.08 -16.90
N ALA A 173 10.67 10.01 -17.68
CA ALA A 173 9.97 8.75 -17.38
C ALA A 173 10.22 8.39 -15.92
N PRO A 174 9.16 8.12 -15.11
CA PRO A 174 9.35 7.72 -13.72
C PRO A 174 10.25 6.50 -13.71
N ARG A 175 11.33 6.56 -12.93
CA ARG A 175 12.14 5.36 -12.71
C ARG A 175 11.24 4.32 -12.07
N ALA A 176 11.16 3.13 -12.69
CA ALA A 176 10.26 2.03 -12.29
C ALA A 176 10.49 1.51 -10.85
N SER A 177 11.48 2.07 -10.14
CA SER A 177 12.01 1.56 -8.89
C SER A 177 11.23 1.88 -7.63
N ASP A 178 10.18 2.70 -7.68
CA ASP A 178 9.65 3.24 -6.42
C ASP A 178 8.32 2.65 -5.96
N GLY A 179 7.73 1.70 -6.70
CA GLY A 179 6.44 1.10 -6.33
C GLY A 179 5.28 2.10 -6.18
N GLU A 180 5.60 3.37 -6.21
CA GLU A 180 4.68 4.48 -6.30
C GLU A 180 4.63 4.92 -7.76
N THR A 181 3.44 4.90 -8.34
CA THR A 181 3.15 5.88 -9.38
C THR A 181 3.66 7.21 -8.84
N PRO A 182 4.40 8.02 -9.59
CA PRO A 182 4.81 9.31 -9.11
C PRO A 182 3.55 10.07 -8.72
N THR A 183 3.24 10.04 -7.43
CA THR A 183 2.33 10.97 -6.81
C THR A 183 3.10 12.28 -6.71
N ARG A 184 3.55 12.76 -7.87
CA ARG A 184 4.07 14.10 -7.96
C ARG A 184 2.92 15.03 -7.68
N GLY A 185 3.04 15.65 -6.54
CA GLY A 185 2.05 16.45 -5.86
C GLY A 185 1.23 17.33 -6.78
N ALA A 186 -0.02 17.45 -6.40
CA ALA A 186 -0.86 18.64 -6.56
C ALA A 186 -0.89 19.31 -7.94
N ARG A 187 -0.86 18.55 -9.04
CA ARG A 187 -1.28 19.09 -10.34
C ARG A 187 -2.45 18.29 -10.89
N GLY A 188 -3.59 18.45 -10.20
CA GLY A 188 -4.89 18.09 -10.74
C GLY A 188 -5.18 16.60 -10.81
N ASN A 189 -6.46 16.26 -10.76
CA ASN A 189 -7.06 14.92 -10.93
C ASN A 189 -6.79 14.24 -12.29
N ARG A 190 -5.70 14.59 -12.98
CA ARG A 190 -5.42 14.03 -14.31
C ARG A 190 -4.74 12.67 -14.19
N SER A 191 -5.39 11.67 -14.74
CA SER A 191 -4.81 10.39 -15.12
C SER A 191 -5.25 10.07 -16.53
N ALA A 192 -4.51 9.22 -17.23
CA ALA A 192 -4.84 8.82 -18.58
C ALA A 192 -6.24 8.23 -18.70
N GLU A 193 -6.70 7.53 -17.68
CA GLU A 193 -8.04 6.96 -17.60
C GLU A 193 -9.11 8.05 -17.48
N ILE A 194 -8.86 9.10 -16.69
CA ILE A 194 -9.78 10.24 -16.56
C ILE A 194 -9.87 11.00 -17.90
N ASP A 195 -8.74 11.24 -18.54
CA ASP A 195 -8.72 11.88 -19.85
C ASP A 195 -9.46 11.02 -20.88
N ALA A 196 -9.24 9.68 -20.89
CA ALA A 196 -9.94 8.75 -21.77
C ALA A 196 -11.46 8.76 -21.56
N LEU A 197 -11.91 8.88 -20.29
CA LEU A 197 -13.34 8.96 -19.95
C LEU A 197 -13.94 10.30 -20.45
N LEU A 198 -13.27 11.42 -20.19
CA LEU A 198 -13.76 12.74 -20.59
C LEU A 198 -13.79 12.91 -22.12
N GLU A 199 -12.83 12.30 -22.84
CA GLU A 199 -12.77 12.26 -24.29
C GLU A 199 -13.75 11.25 -24.92
N GLY A 200 -14.46 10.46 -24.10
CA GLY A 200 -15.41 9.45 -24.59
C GLY A 200 -14.77 8.22 -25.24
N ARG A 201 -13.46 7.98 -25.01
CA ARG A 201 -12.78 6.76 -25.49
C ARG A 201 -13.20 5.53 -24.69
N VAL A 202 -13.57 5.72 -23.42
CA VAL A 202 -14.10 4.70 -22.51
C VAL A 202 -15.39 5.21 -21.85
N ASP A 203 -16.20 4.30 -21.33
CA ASP A 203 -17.49 4.62 -20.72
C ASP A 203 -17.43 4.60 -19.19
N ALA A 204 -16.46 3.86 -18.60
CA ALA A 204 -16.21 3.85 -17.17
C ALA A 204 -14.73 3.65 -16.84
N ILE A 205 -14.34 4.15 -15.65
CA ILE A 205 -13.01 4.01 -15.07
C ILE A 205 -13.10 3.50 -13.64
N PHE A 206 -12.04 2.82 -13.17
CA PHE A 206 -11.90 2.38 -11.79
C PHE A 206 -10.86 3.23 -11.07
N VAL A 207 -11.20 3.79 -9.91
CA VAL A 207 -10.32 4.71 -9.19
C VAL A 207 -10.34 4.40 -7.69
N ARG A 208 -9.18 4.43 -7.05
CA ARG A 208 -8.98 4.08 -5.64
C ARG A 208 -8.49 5.26 -4.81
N PHE A 209 -8.56 5.09 -3.48
CA PHE A 209 -8.07 6.05 -2.48
C PHE A 209 -8.60 7.49 -2.64
N ALA A 210 -7.86 8.46 -2.17
CA ALA A 210 -8.19 9.88 -2.21
C ALA A 210 -8.54 10.41 -3.61
N ARG A 211 -7.97 9.81 -4.68
CA ARG A 211 -8.35 10.18 -6.05
C ARG A 211 -9.82 9.82 -6.32
N GLY A 212 -10.26 8.65 -5.87
CA GLY A 212 -11.67 8.23 -6.02
C GLY A 212 -12.61 9.14 -5.23
N THR A 213 -12.26 9.51 -3.99
CA THR A 213 -13.08 10.40 -3.18
C THR A 213 -13.17 11.81 -3.77
N ARG A 214 -12.10 12.30 -4.43
CA ARG A 214 -12.12 13.56 -5.18
C ARG A 214 -13.05 13.48 -6.38
N LEU A 215 -13.02 12.39 -7.15
CA LEU A 215 -13.92 12.21 -8.27
C LEU A 215 -15.39 12.13 -7.84
N ALA A 216 -15.67 11.50 -6.70
CA ALA A 216 -17.04 11.44 -6.16
C ALA A 216 -17.63 12.82 -5.82
N ARG A 217 -16.77 13.84 -5.61
CA ARG A 217 -17.18 15.23 -5.36
C ARG A 217 -17.15 16.11 -6.60
N ASP A 218 -16.60 15.62 -7.71
CA ASP A 218 -16.49 16.40 -8.96
C ASP A 218 -17.75 16.21 -9.81
N PRO A 219 -18.52 17.28 -10.11
CA PRO A 219 -19.80 17.18 -10.82
C PRO A 219 -19.69 16.67 -12.26
N ARG A 220 -18.49 16.56 -12.83
CA ARG A 220 -18.28 15.98 -14.17
C ARG A 220 -18.42 14.46 -14.19
N PHE A 221 -18.36 13.83 -13.02
CA PHE A 221 -18.40 12.37 -12.89
C PHE A 221 -19.62 11.90 -12.13
N HIS A 222 -20.06 10.70 -12.45
CA HIS A 222 -21.06 9.96 -11.72
C HIS A 222 -20.42 8.71 -11.11
N GLN A 223 -20.58 8.54 -9.80
CA GLN A 223 -20.14 7.33 -9.10
C GLN A 223 -21.14 6.20 -9.36
N VAL A 224 -20.76 5.23 -10.20
CA VAL A 224 -21.58 4.07 -10.52
C VAL A 224 -21.72 3.15 -9.31
N ILE A 225 -20.60 2.92 -8.59
CA ILE A 225 -20.55 2.13 -7.36
C ILE A 225 -19.31 2.48 -6.56
N ASN A 226 -19.40 2.36 -5.24
CA ASN A 226 -18.25 2.23 -4.35
C ASN A 226 -18.24 0.80 -3.78
N LEU A 227 -17.29 -0.02 -4.24
CA LEU A 227 -17.18 -1.43 -3.82
C LEU A 227 -16.84 -1.57 -2.34
N ASN A 228 -16.22 -0.56 -1.73
CA ASN A 228 -15.93 -0.56 -0.29
C ASN A 228 -17.18 -0.53 0.59
N GLN A 229 -18.33 -0.17 0.03
CA GLN A 229 -19.61 -0.15 0.74
C GLN A 229 -20.35 -1.50 0.67
N GLN A 230 -19.78 -2.51 0.01
CA GLN A 230 -20.41 -3.83 -0.05
C GLN A 230 -20.35 -4.51 1.33
N PRO A 231 -21.44 -5.14 1.78
CA PRO A 231 -21.51 -5.72 3.13
C PRO A 231 -20.57 -6.91 3.31
N ASP A 232 -20.40 -7.74 2.28
CA ASP A 232 -19.47 -8.88 2.33
C ASP A 232 -18.01 -8.40 2.18
N PRO A 233 -17.14 -8.67 3.18
CA PRO A 233 -15.72 -8.31 3.11
C PRO A 233 -15.00 -8.91 1.91
N LEU A 234 -15.36 -10.11 1.47
CA LEU A 234 -14.71 -10.76 0.34
C LEU A 234 -15.00 -10.05 -1.00
N THR A 235 -16.15 -9.39 -1.11
CA THR A 235 -16.47 -8.53 -2.26
C THR A 235 -15.61 -7.27 -2.30
N ARG A 236 -15.06 -6.82 -1.16
CA ARG A 236 -14.17 -5.65 -1.08
C ARG A 236 -12.69 -5.99 -1.34
N VAL A 237 -12.38 -7.28 -1.53
CA VAL A 237 -11.01 -7.73 -1.83
C VAL A 237 -10.51 -7.11 -3.14
N ASN A 238 -9.31 -6.52 -3.05
CA ASN A 238 -8.59 -5.98 -4.19
C ASN A 238 -7.10 -5.83 -3.78
N ASN A 239 -6.27 -5.20 -4.59
CA ASN A 239 -4.84 -5.03 -4.32
C ASN A 239 -4.52 -4.45 -2.93
N GLY A 240 -5.35 -3.54 -2.41
CA GLY A 240 -5.11 -2.91 -1.11
C GLY A 240 -5.76 -3.60 0.08
N THR A 241 -6.58 -4.62 -0.14
CA THR A 241 -7.35 -5.32 0.89
C THR A 241 -7.48 -6.79 0.52
N PRO A 242 -6.99 -7.73 1.33
CA PRO A 242 -6.13 -7.55 2.52
C PRO A 242 -4.66 -7.23 2.16
N ARG A 243 -3.85 -6.81 3.16
CA ARG A 243 -2.42 -6.49 3.00
C ARG A 243 -1.55 -7.52 3.71
N PRO A 244 -0.81 -8.38 2.99
CA PRO A 244 0.10 -9.32 3.61
C PRO A 244 1.39 -8.64 4.09
N VAL A 245 1.90 -9.10 5.22
CA VAL A 245 3.29 -8.92 5.66
C VAL A 245 4.05 -10.13 5.17
N THR A 246 4.99 -9.91 4.26
CA THR A 246 5.81 -10.98 3.68
C THR A 246 7.27 -10.82 4.07
N VAL A 247 7.96 -11.95 4.16
CA VAL A 247 9.41 -12.03 4.40
C VAL A 247 10.00 -13.15 3.55
N ASP A 248 11.29 -13.05 3.23
CA ASP A 248 12.07 -14.13 2.63
C ASP A 248 12.04 -15.39 3.52
N ARG A 249 11.71 -16.55 2.94
CA ARG A 249 11.54 -17.81 3.69
C ARG A 249 12.84 -18.29 4.30
N LEU A 250 13.95 -18.22 3.57
CA LEU A 250 15.24 -18.65 4.08
C LEU A 250 15.73 -17.76 5.23
N PHE A 251 15.41 -16.46 5.16
CA PHE A 251 15.68 -15.55 6.26
C PHE A 251 14.83 -15.88 7.48
N LEU A 252 13.54 -16.17 7.30
CA LEU A 252 12.65 -16.61 8.38
C LEU A 252 13.20 -17.88 9.08
N GLU A 253 13.68 -18.87 8.32
CA GLU A 253 14.23 -20.11 8.86
C GLU A 253 15.53 -19.89 9.66
N ARG A 254 16.36 -18.94 9.24
CA ARG A 254 17.66 -18.62 9.89
C ARG A 254 17.55 -17.64 11.05
N HIS A 255 16.57 -16.77 11.02
CA HIS A 255 16.41 -15.66 11.95
C HIS A 255 14.94 -15.49 12.41
N PRO A 256 14.28 -16.55 12.89
CA PRO A 256 12.87 -16.50 13.31
C PRO A 256 12.65 -15.45 14.42
N GLU A 257 13.65 -15.24 15.27
CA GLU A 257 13.62 -14.24 16.34
C GLU A 257 13.56 -12.80 15.81
N LEU A 258 14.24 -12.50 14.70
CA LEU A 258 14.20 -11.16 14.08
C LEU A 258 12.84 -10.93 13.40
N VAL A 259 12.26 -11.97 12.80
CA VAL A 259 10.93 -11.89 12.20
C VAL A 259 9.87 -11.67 13.29
N ALA A 260 9.95 -12.40 14.40
CA ALA A 260 9.05 -12.20 15.54
C ALA A 260 9.17 -10.79 16.13
N ARG A 261 10.40 -10.25 16.29
CA ARG A 261 10.61 -8.87 16.75
C ARG A 261 10.02 -7.84 15.79
N TYR A 262 10.18 -8.02 14.47
CA TYR A 262 9.56 -7.15 13.47
C TYR A 262 8.03 -7.11 13.65
N LEU A 263 7.40 -8.28 13.76
CA LEU A 263 5.95 -8.39 13.98
C LEU A 263 5.53 -7.84 15.35
N ALA A 264 6.34 -8.00 16.40
CA ALA A 264 6.07 -7.41 17.70
C ALA A 264 6.00 -5.87 17.65
N VAL A 265 6.88 -5.23 16.84
CA VAL A 265 6.79 -3.79 16.58
C VAL A 265 5.47 -3.46 15.87
N LEU A 266 5.05 -4.24 14.87
CA LEU A 266 3.77 -3.97 14.18
C LEU A 266 2.57 -4.14 15.12
N LEU A 267 2.55 -5.15 15.99
CA LEU A 267 1.49 -5.37 16.97
C LEU A 267 1.39 -4.19 17.96
N ARG A 268 2.52 -3.72 18.47
CA ARG A 268 2.58 -2.54 19.37
C ARG A 268 2.14 -1.27 18.64
N THR A 269 2.57 -1.11 17.38
CA THR A 269 2.12 0.01 16.54
C THR A 269 0.61 0.01 16.36
N ALA A 270 0.00 -1.16 16.15
CA ALA A 270 -1.44 -1.29 16.04
C ALA A 270 -2.14 -0.92 17.35
N ALA A 271 -1.62 -1.38 18.50
CA ALA A 271 -2.15 -1.02 19.81
C ALA A 271 -2.04 0.49 20.09
N TRP A 272 -0.91 1.10 19.76
CA TRP A 272 -0.74 2.56 19.83
C TRP A 272 -1.76 3.28 18.93
N ALA A 273 -1.92 2.83 17.69
CA ALA A 273 -2.81 3.45 16.73
C ALA A 273 -4.27 3.50 17.21
N GLU A 274 -4.74 2.47 17.92
CA GLU A 274 -6.10 2.44 18.50
C GLU A 274 -6.37 3.58 19.47
N GLY A 275 -5.34 4.01 20.22
CA GLY A 275 -5.43 5.12 21.17
C GLY A 275 -5.14 6.51 20.56
N HIS A 276 -4.68 6.57 19.30
CA HIS A 276 -4.16 7.82 18.69
C HIS A 276 -4.78 8.10 17.31
N PRO A 277 -6.12 8.17 17.19
CA PRO A 277 -6.78 8.29 15.89
C PRO A 277 -6.38 9.56 15.10
N ALA A 278 -6.18 10.69 15.77
CA ALA A 278 -5.81 11.94 15.11
C ALA A 278 -4.41 11.88 14.52
N GLU A 279 -3.44 11.42 15.31
CA GLU A 279 -2.04 11.26 14.88
C GLU A 279 -1.92 10.25 13.74
N VAL A 280 -2.70 9.17 13.78
CA VAL A 280 -2.77 8.18 12.69
C VAL A 280 -3.21 8.85 11.41
N LEU A 281 -4.26 9.67 11.43
CA LEU A 281 -4.76 10.35 10.24
C LEU A 281 -3.72 11.31 9.64
N GLU A 282 -3.01 12.07 10.49
CA GLU A 282 -1.93 12.96 10.06
C GLU A 282 -0.75 12.17 9.44
N LEU A 283 -0.36 11.05 10.07
CA LEU A 283 0.68 10.18 9.54
C LEU A 283 0.29 9.63 8.17
N LEU A 284 -0.93 9.11 8.03
CA LEU A 284 -1.43 8.59 6.76
C LEU A 284 -1.54 9.65 5.67
N ALA A 285 -1.96 10.86 6.03
CA ALA A 285 -1.99 11.99 5.09
C ALA A 285 -0.59 12.33 4.58
N SER A 286 0.42 12.24 5.44
CA SER A 286 1.82 12.47 5.07
C SER A 286 2.41 11.37 4.16
N GLU A 287 1.89 10.13 4.23
CA GLU A 287 2.32 9.00 3.39
C GLU A 287 1.57 8.95 2.04
N GLY A 288 0.34 9.38 2.01
CA GLY A 288 -0.62 9.19 0.90
C GLY A 288 -0.47 10.12 -0.29
N GLY A 289 0.75 10.50 -0.68
CA GLY A 289 0.97 11.19 -1.97
C GLY A 289 0.24 12.52 -2.14
N GLY A 290 0.07 13.30 -1.04
CA GLY A 290 -0.59 14.60 -1.06
C GLY A 290 -2.09 14.56 -0.69
N ALA A 291 -2.56 13.47 -0.09
CA ALA A 291 -3.86 13.45 0.56
C ALA A 291 -3.84 14.33 1.83
N ASN A 292 -4.96 14.94 2.15
CA ASN A 292 -5.17 15.58 3.45
C ASN A 292 -5.93 14.63 4.39
N VAL A 293 -6.10 15.03 5.66
CA VAL A 293 -6.77 14.23 6.70
C VAL A 293 -8.19 13.85 6.29
N ASP A 294 -8.96 14.79 5.72
CA ASP A 294 -10.35 14.53 5.30
C ASP A 294 -10.39 13.48 4.16
N GLU A 295 -9.44 13.54 3.23
CA GLU A 295 -9.33 12.57 2.15
C GLU A 295 -8.91 11.18 2.64
N VAL A 296 -8.11 11.10 3.70
CA VAL A 296 -7.78 9.83 4.37
C VAL A 296 -9.02 9.25 5.03
N LEU A 297 -9.80 10.07 5.75
CA LEU A 297 -11.07 9.66 6.36
C LEU A 297 -12.07 9.16 5.31
N ASP A 298 -12.24 9.89 4.21
CA ASP A 298 -13.13 9.47 3.12
C ASP A 298 -12.68 8.19 2.45
N SER A 299 -11.36 7.98 2.36
CA SER A 299 -10.78 6.81 1.69
C SER A 299 -10.85 5.54 2.52
N HIS A 300 -10.68 5.64 3.84
CA HIS A 300 -10.52 4.49 4.73
C HIS A 300 -11.59 4.41 5.82
N GLY A 301 -12.39 5.44 5.98
CA GLY A 301 -13.40 5.54 7.03
C GLY A 301 -12.84 5.96 8.40
N PRO A 302 -13.75 6.27 9.34
CA PRO A 302 -13.40 6.85 10.65
C PRO A 302 -12.66 5.89 11.59
N ASN A 303 -12.71 4.59 11.31
CA ASN A 303 -12.12 3.55 12.15
C ASN A 303 -10.78 3.02 11.61
N VAL A 304 -10.15 3.71 10.66
CA VAL A 304 -8.88 3.28 10.05
C VAL A 304 -7.78 2.98 11.08
N HIS A 305 -7.73 3.74 12.19
CA HIS A 305 -6.79 3.56 13.29
C HIS A 305 -6.87 2.19 13.98
N ARG A 306 -7.95 1.41 13.79
CA ARG A 306 -8.16 0.06 14.32
C ARG A 306 -7.83 -1.06 13.34
N SER A 307 -7.34 -0.73 12.15
CA SER A 307 -7.18 -1.69 11.04
C SER A 307 -5.75 -2.21 10.87
N PHE A 308 -4.82 -1.85 11.77
CA PHE A 308 -3.40 -2.11 11.60
C PHE A 308 -2.89 -3.40 12.26
N GLN A 309 -3.71 -4.10 13.04
CA GLN A 309 -3.27 -5.29 13.73
C GLN A 309 -3.05 -6.45 12.75
N PRO A 310 -1.82 -7.00 12.63
CA PRO A 310 -1.57 -8.21 11.85
C PRO A 310 -2.30 -9.41 12.46
N LYS A 311 -2.99 -10.18 11.63
CA LYS A 311 -3.71 -11.42 12.02
C LYS A 311 -3.52 -12.47 10.93
N LEU A 312 -3.69 -13.74 11.31
CA LEU A 312 -3.70 -14.88 10.38
C LEU A 312 -4.99 -15.69 10.58
N THR A 313 -6.13 -15.00 10.57
CA THR A 313 -7.44 -15.66 10.64
C THR A 313 -7.81 -16.30 9.30
N SER A 314 -8.67 -17.34 9.35
CA SER A 314 -9.16 -18.00 8.14
C SER A 314 -9.78 -17.03 7.13
N GLY A 315 -10.57 -16.03 7.62
CA GLY A 315 -11.16 -15.01 6.75
C GLY A 315 -10.14 -14.11 6.05
N TYR A 316 -9.03 -13.75 6.74
CA TYR A 316 -7.96 -12.94 6.15
C TYR A 316 -7.18 -13.73 5.09
N ILE A 317 -6.89 -15.00 5.36
CA ILE A 317 -6.25 -15.91 4.41
C ILE A 317 -7.17 -16.15 3.20
N GLN A 318 -8.48 -16.34 3.43
CA GLN A 318 -9.46 -16.45 2.35
C GLN A 318 -9.47 -15.21 1.45
N GLY A 319 -9.30 -14.00 2.01
CA GLY A 319 -9.16 -12.78 1.21
C GLY A 319 -7.95 -12.82 0.26
N LEU A 320 -6.81 -13.38 0.71
CA LEU A 320 -5.66 -13.61 -0.18
C LEU A 320 -5.97 -14.65 -1.26
N ASP A 321 -6.71 -15.70 -0.94
CA ASP A 321 -7.14 -16.71 -1.91
C ASP A 321 -8.05 -16.12 -2.98
N VAL A 322 -8.99 -15.27 -2.60
CA VAL A 322 -9.87 -14.56 -3.55
C VAL A 322 -9.03 -13.76 -4.55
N GLN A 323 -8.06 -12.99 -4.06
CA GLN A 323 -7.19 -12.21 -4.95
C GLN A 323 -6.29 -13.10 -5.81
N LYS A 324 -5.68 -14.14 -5.22
CA LYS A 324 -4.82 -15.08 -5.95
C LYS A 324 -5.60 -15.80 -7.06
N ASN A 325 -6.78 -16.32 -6.75
CA ASN A 325 -7.62 -17.04 -7.72
C ASN A 325 -8.05 -16.10 -8.86
N PHE A 326 -8.44 -14.86 -8.54
CA PHE A 326 -8.72 -13.85 -9.55
C PHE A 326 -7.52 -13.62 -10.48
N LEU A 327 -6.33 -13.40 -9.94
CA LEU A 327 -5.11 -13.19 -10.74
C LEU A 327 -4.76 -14.41 -11.60
N ARG A 328 -4.94 -15.63 -11.09
CA ARG A 328 -4.76 -16.86 -11.87
C ARG A 328 -5.74 -16.95 -13.03
N ASP A 329 -7.02 -16.72 -12.77
CA ASP A 329 -8.09 -16.86 -13.76
C ASP A 329 -7.92 -15.84 -14.91
N PHE A 330 -7.42 -14.66 -14.59
CA PHE A 330 -7.11 -13.60 -15.58
C PHE A 330 -5.66 -13.59 -16.08
N LYS A 331 -4.90 -14.67 -15.87
CA LYS A 331 -3.58 -14.92 -16.45
C LYS A 331 -2.48 -13.94 -16.03
N PHE A 332 -2.56 -13.40 -14.82
CA PHE A 332 -1.49 -12.59 -14.24
C PHE A 332 -0.39 -13.44 -13.60
N LEU A 333 -0.66 -14.70 -13.24
CA LEU A 333 0.26 -15.57 -12.51
C LEU A 333 1.02 -16.50 -13.44
N GLY A 334 2.30 -16.77 -13.11
CA GLY A 334 3.14 -17.74 -13.80
C GLY A 334 2.74 -19.19 -13.43
N ALA A 335 2.51 -19.45 -12.15
CA ALA A 335 2.06 -20.76 -11.64
C ALA A 335 1.03 -20.57 -10.52
N ASP A 336 0.18 -21.57 -10.32
CA ASP A 336 -0.69 -21.62 -9.14
C ASP A 336 0.08 -22.11 -7.91
N PHE A 337 -0.38 -21.74 -6.72
CA PHE A 337 0.17 -22.19 -5.45
C PHE A 337 -0.91 -22.22 -4.36
N ASP A 338 -0.67 -23.01 -3.33
CA ASP A 338 -1.55 -23.07 -2.16
C ASP A 338 -1.21 -21.96 -1.17
N THR A 339 -2.16 -21.06 -0.92
CA THR A 339 -2.03 -19.96 0.03
C THR A 339 -1.81 -20.46 1.46
N GLN A 340 -2.35 -21.63 1.83
CA GLN A 340 -2.16 -22.21 3.16
C GLN A 340 -0.68 -22.56 3.41
N THR A 341 0.04 -23.06 2.41
CA THR A 341 1.47 -23.37 2.51
C THR A 341 2.36 -22.11 2.47
N TRP A 342 1.82 -21.00 2.00
CA TRP A 342 2.51 -19.71 1.97
C TRP A 342 2.46 -19.00 3.33
N VAL A 343 1.42 -19.25 4.13
CA VAL A 343 1.23 -18.65 5.45
C VAL A 343 2.02 -19.41 6.52
N VAL A 344 2.70 -18.68 7.41
CA VAL A 344 3.47 -19.24 8.53
C VAL A 344 3.02 -18.55 9.82
N HIS A 345 2.43 -19.32 10.74
CA HIS A 345 1.78 -18.82 11.96
C HIS A 345 2.72 -18.54 13.12
N GLU A 346 3.79 -19.34 13.23
CA GLU A 346 4.69 -19.35 14.37
C GLU A 346 5.32 -17.99 14.68
N PRO A 347 5.79 -17.19 13.69
CA PRO A 347 6.40 -15.90 13.97
C PRO A 347 5.43 -14.90 14.61
N LEU A 348 4.16 -14.92 14.19
CA LEU A 348 3.15 -14.03 14.78
C LEU A 348 2.80 -14.45 16.21
N ALA A 349 2.67 -15.75 16.47
CA ALA A 349 2.43 -16.27 17.81
C ALA A 349 3.60 -15.94 18.77
N GLU A 350 4.85 -16.01 18.29
CA GLU A 350 6.02 -15.57 19.06
C GLU A 350 6.00 -14.06 19.31
N ALA A 351 5.68 -13.25 18.29
CA ALA A 351 5.55 -11.81 18.43
C ALA A 351 4.51 -11.42 19.50
N GLU A 352 3.37 -12.11 19.54
CA GLU A 352 2.36 -11.90 20.58
C GLU A 352 2.88 -12.26 21.98
N ARG A 353 3.73 -13.31 22.09
CA ARG A 353 4.40 -13.64 23.37
C ARG A 353 5.37 -12.55 23.79
N LEU A 354 6.17 -12.03 22.88
CA LEU A 354 7.10 -10.93 23.12
C LEU A 354 6.37 -9.67 23.58
N VAL A 355 5.26 -9.31 22.95
CA VAL A 355 4.45 -8.15 23.35
C VAL A 355 3.88 -8.31 24.75
N ARG A 356 3.43 -9.52 25.13
CA ARG A 356 2.93 -9.78 26.50
C ARG A 356 4.03 -9.76 27.57
N ALA A 357 5.25 -10.23 27.21
CA ALA A 357 6.37 -10.29 28.14
C ALA A 357 7.06 -8.92 28.35
N GLU A 358 7.03 -8.07 27.35
CA GLU A 358 7.71 -6.78 27.30
C GLU A 358 6.71 -5.66 26.93
N PRO A 359 5.73 -5.32 27.77
CA PRO A 359 4.70 -4.35 27.41
C PRO A 359 5.22 -2.91 27.29
N GLU A 360 6.33 -2.57 27.94
CA GLU A 360 6.78 -1.19 28.15
C GLU A 360 7.83 -0.65 27.16
N ILE A 361 8.15 -1.37 26.08
CA ILE A 361 9.26 -0.96 25.17
C ILE A 361 8.95 0.31 24.36
N PHE A 362 7.77 0.90 24.46
CA PHE A 362 7.33 2.06 23.68
C PHE A 362 7.14 3.38 24.45
N GLU A 363 7.82 3.58 25.55
CA GLU A 363 8.16 4.94 25.98
C GLU A 363 9.32 5.50 25.10
N LEU A 364 9.22 5.31 23.78
CA LEU A 364 10.03 6.05 22.86
C LEU A 364 9.40 7.43 22.70
N PRO A 365 10.20 8.51 22.90
CA PRO A 365 9.70 9.85 22.65
C PRO A 365 9.16 9.87 21.21
N SER A 366 7.85 10.11 21.06
CA SER A 366 7.26 10.45 19.77
C SER A 366 8.10 11.61 19.22
N GLN A 367 8.87 11.36 18.15
CA GLN A 367 9.55 12.48 17.50
C GLN A 367 8.45 13.41 16.98
N PRO A 368 8.49 14.70 17.35
CA PRO A 368 7.55 15.65 16.79
C PRO A 368 7.70 15.58 15.27
N LEU A 369 6.58 15.44 14.57
CA LEU A 369 6.54 15.51 13.11
C LEU A 369 7.41 16.71 12.69
N PRO A 370 8.34 16.59 11.72
CA PRO A 370 9.15 17.71 11.29
C PRO A 370 8.23 18.83 10.86
N GLY A 371 8.21 19.92 11.67
CA GLY A 371 7.29 21.01 11.53
C GLY A 371 7.34 21.54 10.09
N ARG A 372 6.19 21.71 9.46
CA ARG A 372 6.07 22.57 8.29
C ARG A 372 6.80 23.87 8.65
N LYS A 373 7.88 24.19 7.95
CA LYS A 373 8.39 25.57 7.96
C LYS A 373 7.21 26.43 7.53
N HIS A 374 6.60 27.09 8.50
CA HIS A 374 5.64 28.15 8.20
C HIS A 374 6.35 29.12 7.28
N GLY A 375 5.92 29.16 6.01
CA GLY A 375 6.40 30.17 5.09
C GLY A 375 6.21 31.52 5.77
N LYS A 376 7.29 32.32 5.87
CA LYS A 376 7.21 33.68 6.34
C LYS A 376 6.06 34.37 5.57
N PRO A 377 5.16 35.09 6.23
CA PRO A 377 4.17 35.87 5.52
C PRO A 377 4.89 36.79 4.54
N SER A 378 4.51 36.71 3.28
CA SER A 378 4.98 37.62 2.22
C SER A 378 4.70 39.08 2.65
N ALA A 379 5.75 39.86 2.69
CA ALA A 379 5.68 41.30 2.97
C ALA A 379 5.07 42.08 1.77
N ALA A 380 3.84 41.74 1.39
CA ALA A 380 3.13 42.37 0.27
C ALA A 380 1.73 42.89 0.62
N ASP A 381 1.44 43.16 1.92
CA ASP A 381 0.14 43.73 2.34
C ASP A 381 0.32 45.02 3.13
N GLY A 382 1.36 45.80 2.80
CA GLY A 382 1.70 47.07 3.43
C GLY A 382 1.52 48.32 2.56
N ALA A 383 0.66 48.31 1.54
CA ALA A 383 0.47 49.53 0.72
C ALA A 383 -0.95 49.66 0.14
N ARG A 384 -1.97 49.81 0.97
CA ARG A 384 -3.28 50.41 0.59
C ARG A 384 -4.07 50.84 1.83
N LYS A 385 -3.56 51.86 2.52
CA LYS A 385 -4.37 52.75 3.37
C LYS A 385 -3.75 54.13 3.33
N ARG A 386 -4.08 54.92 2.31
CA ARG A 386 -4.11 56.41 2.34
C ARG A 386 -4.87 56.87 1.10
N SER A 387 -5.99 57.45 1.36
CA SER A 387 -6.70 58.51 0.64
C SER A 387 -8.19 58.18 0.47
N ALA A 388 -8.95 58.63 1.42
CA ALA A 388 -10.33 59.09 1.22
C ALA A 388 -10.69 60.02 2.38
N THR A 389 -10.34 61.30 2.20
CA THR A 389 -10.95 62.35 2.98
C THR A 389 -11.20 63.50 2.02
N ILE A 390 -12.45 64.04 2.05
CA ILE A 390 -12.95 65.30 1.59
C ILE A 390 -13.28 65.45 0.09
N ALA A 391 -14.50 65.37 -0.34
CA ALA A 391 -15.49 66.42 -0.56
C ALA A 391 -16.84 65.80 -0.86
#